data_abc0b9e2ad06e46a43bf49cbfd3688f5
#
_entry.id   abc0b9e2ad06e46a43bf49cbfd3688f5
#
_cell.length_a   1.000
_cell.length_b   1.000
_cell.length_c   1.000
_cell.angle_alpha   90.00
_cell.angle_beta   90.00
_cell.angle_gamma   90.00
#
_symmetry.space_group_name_H-M   'P 1'
#
loop_
_entity.id
_entity.type
_entity.pdbx_description
1 polymer ?
#
loop_
_entity_poly.entity_id
_entity_poly.type
_entity_poly.pdbx_seq_one_letter_code
_entity_poly.pdbx_strand_id
1 'polypeptide(L)'
;MKKLISLFLVFMLLVTVVPFNALADTDEIEINVYSKIFKAFYNKSTNTLSITGKGFFDSGVSFGDYNNGNPFYWDEIALDNTKTIVISEGITGIDDFAFIGFQNVETLILPNSMKHIGKCAFFDLIKLKSIQGGKNVTQIDGGAFMNCQSLKNISFPNLQKLDDNEVKLFSHYYGFEDGMDVCLIGDYYSPWVYVGAFMHCQNLESVYIPKVKKFGDRTFFDCQKLKTINKNNILNNVTSLGISVFHNCKSLKNISLPNVTTLNSGRVVDEDTLKGKKSFIEGTFSNCYSLKSVNIPKAKVIGADTFYQCKKLKKINANNKLNNVTYLGAGAFAKCESLETITLTKVDGLYMLKWAEHDVTDITKNSAGHYYGEFESHFLGYKYHGTFEGCTRLKSISVPNVKTVGARTFYSCKSLKKISLSKVKELGSSAFFNCTNLSTVNIPKLKKLHSSAWKVYKQNPNKKYTLIETPYYRGTFEKCVKLKKITSSSLANVGKYDFKDCTRLESITLGKNLKSIGNSAFNNNRKLKSVNIKSTKLSKVGKSAFSKIYSKAKFTVPKSKLKKYKKLIKSNGKAPKNVKFIAK
;
A
#
# COMPACT_ATOMS: atom_id res chain seq x y z
N MET A 1 -37.14 3.48 12.93
CA MET A 1 -36.65 4.53 12.02
C MET A 1 -37.13 5.96 12.30
N LYS A 2 -38.09 6.20 13.18
CA LYS A 2 -38.56 7.57 13.53
C LYS A 2 -37.93 8.20 14.78
N LYS A 3 -37.12 7.48 15.58
CA LYS A 3 -36.48 7.98 16.80
C LYS A 3 -35.03 8.47 16.64
N LEU A 4 -34.40 8.29 15.48
CA LEU A 4 -33.03 8.82 15.20
C LEU A 4 -33.05 10.20 14.49
N ILE A 5 -34.19 10.64 13.99
CA ILE A 5 -34.32 11.93 13.28
C ILE A 5 -34.62 13.06 14.29
N SER A 6 -35.21 12.75 15.43
CA SER A 6 -35.56 13.78 16.45
C SER A 6 -34.36 14.24 17.30
N LEU A 7 -33.27 13.45 17.39
CA LEU A 7 -32.08 13.88 18.15
C LEU A 7 -31.17 14.83 17.32
N PHE A 8 -31.31 14.83 16.00
CA PHE A 8 -30.55 15.73 15.12
C PHE A 8 -31.19 17.12 14.99
N LEU A 9 -32.50 17.24 15.26
CA LEU A 9 -33.22 18.51 15.16
C LEU A 9 -33.22 19.32 16.46
N VAL A 10 -32.99 18.70 17.61
CA VAL A 10 -32.95 19.39 18.91
C VAL A 10 -31.59 20.06 19.18
N PHE A 11 -30.51 19.63 18.49
CA PHE A 11 -29.19 20.29 18.60
C PHE A 11 -29.01 21.50 17.68
N MET A 12 -29.97 21.77 16.76
CA MET A 12 -29.92 22.93 15.85
C MET A 12 -30.53 24.22 16.40
N LEU A 13 -31.07 24.23 17.60
CA LEU A 13 -31.90 25.37 18.06
C LEU A 13 -31.36 26.12 19.28
N LEU A 14 -30.07 25.97 19.61
CA LEU A 14 -29.43 26.79 20.65
C LEU A 14 -28.09 27.40 20.18
N VAL A 15 -28.05 27.95 18.97
CA VAL A 15 -27.14 29.06 18.69
C VAL A 15 -27.95 30.34 18.84
N THR A 16 -28.18 30.74 20.07
CA THR A 16 -28.45 32.14 20.37
C THR A 16 -27.25 32.92 19.85
N VAL A 17 -27.45 33.72 18.81
CA VAL A 17 -26.56 34.81 18.46
C VAL A 17 -26.48 35.67 19.74
N VAL A 18 -25.43 35.47 20.50
CA VAL A 18 -25.09 36.41 21.59
C VAL A 18 -24.71 37.69 20.90
N PRO A 19 -25.48 38.79 21.06
CA PRO A 19 -25.07 40.06 20.51
C PRO A 19 -23.75 40.45 21.18
N PHE A 20 -22.77 40.74 20.37
CA PHE A 20 -21.43 41.16 20.80
C PHE A 20 -21.43 42.63 21.29
N ASN A 21 -22.36 42.97 22.21
CA ASN A 21 -22.34 44.24 22.92
C ASN A 21 -22.92 44.04 24.29
N ALA A 22 -22.06 43.76 25.25
CA ALA A 22 -22.11 44.26 26.61
C ALA A 22 -21.22 43.45 27.54
N LEU A 23 -20.43 44.17 28.30
CA LEU A 23 -19.62 43.87 29.43
C LEU A 23 -18.14 43.89 29.12
N ALA A 24 -17.52 44.96 29.54
CA ALA A 24 -16.08 45.04 29.75
C ALA A 24 -15.77 44.04 30.90
N ASP A 25 -15.59 42.78 30.53
CA ASP A 25 -15.17 41.73 31.44
C ASP A 25 -13.65 41.84 31.58
N THR A 26 -13.18 42.00 32.79
CA THR A 26 -11.74 42.08 33.16
C THR A 26 -10.96 40.83 32.79
N ASP A 27 -11.63 39.80 32.28
CA ASP A 27 -11.10 38.50 31.89
C ASP A 27 -10.70 38.40 30.41
N GLU A 28 -10.97 39.44 29.59
CA GLU A 28 -10.64 39.44 28.17
C GLU A 28 -9.30 40.16 27.91
N ILE A 29 -8.40 39.49 27.20
CA ILE A 29 -7.09 40.04 26.80
C ILE A 29 -7.06 40.15 25.28
N GLU A 30 -6.76 41.34 24.77
CA GLU A 30 -6.45 41.53 23.36
C GLU A 30 -5.07 40.94 23.06
N ILE A 31 -5.04 39.93 22.17
CA ILE A 31 -3.81 39.29 21.71
C ILE A 31 -3.30 40.06 20.49
N ASN A 32 -2.03 40.38 20.49
CA ASN A 32 -1.41 41.07 19.37
C ASN A 32 -1.34 40.12 18.15
N VAL A 33 -2.13 40.39 17.12
CA VAL A 33 -2.00 39.79 15.79
C VAL A 33 -1.40 40.88 14.90
N TYR A 34 -0.31 40.60 14.22
CA TYR A 34 0.37 41.58 13.36
C TYR A 34 -0.46 42.03 12.16
N SER A 35 -1.69 42.47 12.44
CA SER A 35 -2.66 42.90 11.44
C SER A 35 -3.38 44.17 11.86
N LYS A 36 -3.57 45.10 10.92
CA LYS A 36 -4.40 46.30 11.14
C LYS A 36 -5.93 46.00 10.95
N ILE A 37 -6.26 44.84 10.38
CA ILE A 37 -7.63 44.51 9.94
C ILE A 37 -8.27 43.48 10.86
N PHE A 38 -7.45 42.63 11.51
CA PHE A 38 -7.89 41.55 12.37
C PHE A 38 -7.51 41.84 13.82
N LYS A 39 -8.38 41.39 14.73
CA LYS A 39 -8.15 41.42 16.17
C LYS A 39 -8.39 40.05 16.76
N ALA A 40 -7.62 39.70 17.75
CA ALA A 40 -7.78 38.49 18.53
C ALA A 40 -8.00 38.82 20.01
N PHE A 41 -8.95 38.15 20.62
CA PHE A 41 -9.30 38.32 22.04
C PHE A 41 -9.34 36.95 22.71
N TYR A 42 -8.60 36.83 23.81
CA TYR A 42 -8.63 35.64 24.65
C TYR A 42 -9.42 35.91 25.93
N ASN A 43 -10.48 35.16 26.17
CA ASN A 43 -11.28 35.20 27.38
C ASN A 43 -10.83 34.08 28.34
N LYS A 44 -10.26 34.47 29.50
CA LYS A 44 -9.70 33.54 30.50
C LYS A 44 -10.77 32.68 31.18
N SER A 45 -11.95 33.21 31.44
CA SER A 45 -12.99 32.49 32.15
C SER A 45 -13.61 31.37 31.33
N THR A 46 -13.66 31.56 29.98
CA THR A 46 -14.23 30.57 29.04
C THR A 46 -13.17 29.79 28.28
N ASN A 47 -11.89 30.16 28.39
CA ASN A 47 -10.80 29.63 27.59
C ASN A 47 -11.08 29.72 26.07
N THR A 48 -11.63 30.87 25.65
CA THR A 48 -12.04 31.10 24.26
C THR A 48 -11.17 32.15 23.59
N LEU A 49 -10.60 31.79 22.45
CA LEU A 49 -9.91 32.70 21.53
C LEU A 49 -10.86 33.09 20.41
N SER A 50 -11.17 34.40 20.31
CA SER A 50 -12.05 34.96 19.29
C SER A 50 -11.25 35.79 18.29
N ILE A 51 -11.41 35.49 16.99
CA ILE A 51 -10.78 36.25 15.91
C ILE A 51 -11.85 37.05 15.19
N THR A 52 -11.67 38.37 15.10
CA THR A 52 -12.60 39.30 14.44
C THR A 52 -11.91 40.03 13.29
N GLY A 53 -12.68 40.44 12.29
CA GLY A 53 -12.16 41.13 11.10
C GLY A 53 -12.96 40.83 9.86
N LYS A 54 -12.46 41.28 8.71
CA LYS A 54 -13.10 41.02 7.40
C LYS A 54 -12.05 40.62 6.35
N GLY A 55 -12.42 39.68 5.49
CA GLY A 55 -11.55 39.23 4.41
C GLY A 55 -10.76 37.98 4.75
N PHE A 56 -9.62 37.80 4.11
CA PHE A 56 -8.74 36.65 4.29
C PHE A 56 -7.84 36.91 5.51
N PHE A 57 -7.94 36.09 6.53
CA PHE A 57 -7.10 36.18 7.73
C PHE A 57 -5.69 35.71 7.39
N ASP A 58 -4.81 36.68 7.28
CA ASP A 58 -3.38 36.49 7.15
C ASP A 58 -2.77 36.60 8.56
N SER A 59 -2.18 35.55 9.02
CA SER A 59 -1.51 35.50 10.33
C SER A 59 -0.21 36.30 10.36
N GLY A 60 0.22 36.86 9.23
CA GLY A 60 1.51 37.56 9.09
C GLY A 60 2.73 36.64 9.17
N VAL A 61 2.51 35.34 9.22
CA VAL A 61 3.58 34.34 9.25
C VAL A 61 4.06 34.08 7.84
N SER A 62 5.03 34.86 7.37
CA SER A 62 5.73 34.50 6.16
C SER A 62 6.81 33.46 6.44
N PHE A 63 6.92 32.47 5.57
CA PHE A 63 7.88 31.35 5.66
C PHE A 63 9.36 31.79 5.71
N GLY A 64 9.67 33.08 5.59
CA GLY A 64 11.02 33.63 5.56
C GLY A 64 11.59 34.08 6.91
N ASP A 65 10.76 34.30 7.93
CA ASP A 65 11.17 34.93 9.20
C ASP A 65 11.58 33.96 10.32
N TYR A 66 11.85 32.70 9.97
CA TYR A 66 12.21 31.64 10.92
C TYR A 66 13.54 31.81 11.68
N ASN A 67 14.26 32.92 11.49
CA ASN A 67 15.60 33.07 12.05
C ASN A 67 15.66 33.32 13.57
N ASN A 68 14.55 33.53 14.25
CA ASN A 68 14.50 33.85 15.68
C ASN A 68 13.80 32.82 16.60
N GLY A 69 13.63 31.60 16.16
CA GLY A 69 13.29 30.47 17.06
C GLY A 69 11.83 30.34 17.53
N ASN A 70 10.95 31.30 17.25
CA ASN A 70 9.50 31.15 17.52
C ASN A 70 8.69 31.55 16.29
N PRO A 71 8.18 30.58 15.52
CA PRO A 71 7.44 30.87 14.28
C PRO A 71 6.02 31.41 14.50
N PHE A 72 5.57 31.50 15.76
CA PHE A 72 4.17 31.83 16.07
C PHE A 72 4.12 32.96 17.11
N TYR A 73 3.52 34.05 16.69
CA TYR A 73 3.32 35.25 17.55
C TYR A 73 2.09 35.12 18.46
N TRP A 74 1.56 33.90 18.67
CA TRP A 74 0.50 33.70 19.66
C TRP A 74 1.08 33.79 21.06
N ASP A 75 0.37 34.52 21.93
CA ASP A 75 0.68 34.58 23.35
C ASP A 75 0.66 33.20 23.99
N GLU A 76 1.67 32.84 24.78
CA GLU A 76 1.78 31.54 25.45
C GLU A 76 0.54 31.20 26.28
N ILE A 77 -0.05 32.23 26.96
CA ILE A 77 -1.26 32.03 27.75
C ILE A 77 -2.42 31.60 26.86
N ALA A 78 -2.55 32.18 25.66
CA ALA A 78 -3.58 31.80 24.72
C ALA A 78 -3.30 30.41 24.13
N LEU A 79 -2.07 30.10 23.75
CA LEU A 79 -1.68 28.79 23.22
C LEU A 79 -2.00 27.65 24.18
N ASP A 80 -1.56 27.80 25.43
CA ASP A 80 -1.66 26.72 26.41
C ASP A 80 -3.08 26.49 26.95
N ASN A 81 -3.90 27.54 26.99
CA ASN A 81 -5.18 27.48 27.70
C ASN A 81 -6.40 27.46 26.77
N THR A 82 -6.27 27.84 25.49
CA THR A 82 -7.44 27.89 24.59
C THR A 82 -8.07 26.52 24.39
N LYS A 83 -9.37 26.44 24.70
CA LYS A 83 -10.23 25.27 24.44
C LYS A 83 -11.18 25.46 23.25
N THR A 84 -11.53 26.71 22.99
CA THR A 84 -12.43 27.06 21.88
C THR A 84 -11.82 28.15 21.03
N ILE A 85 -11.78 27.95 19.70
CA ILE A 85 -11.46 29.00 18.74
C ILE A 85 -12.76 29.40 18.05
N VAL A 86 -13.04 30.70 18.03
CA VAL A 86 -14.20 31.30 17.33
C VAL A 86 -13.69 32.23 16.25
N ILE A 87 -14.01 31.93 15.01
CA ILE A 87 -13.75 32.80 13.86
C ILE A 87 -15.05 33.55 13.52
N SER A 88 -15.01 34.89 13.56
CA SER A 88 -16.21 35.71 13.37
C SER A 88 -16.66 35.84 11.92
N GLU A 89 -17.94 36.14 11.74
CA GLU A 89 -18.50 36.43 10.41
C GLU A 89 -17.77 37.63 9.75
N GLY A 90 -17.59 37.53 8.41
CA GLY A 90 -16.80 38.48 7.63
C GLY A 90 -15.42 37.94 7.26
N ILE A 91 -14.86 37.00 8.02
CA ILE A 91 -13.61 36.32 7.67
C ILE A 91 -13.93 35.25 6.61
N THR A 92 -13.24 35.33 5.48
CA THR A 92 -13.52 34.51 4.28
C THR A 92 -12.52 33.40 4.06
N GLY A 93 -11.35 33.48 4.67
CA GLY A 93 -10.32 32.44 4.59
C GLY A 93 -9.32 32.57 5.74
N ILE A 94 -8.57 31.51 5.94
CA ILE A 94 -7.50 31.38 6.94
C ILE A 94 -6.25 30.97 6.19
N ASP A 95 -5.16 31.65 6.50
CA ASP A 95 -3.85 31.43 5.92
C ASP A 95 -3.19 30.12 6.38
N ASP A 96 -2.10 29.78 5.71
CA ASP A 96 -1.29 28.61 6.02
C ASP A 96 -0.74 28.71 7.46
N PHE A 97 -0.78 27.60 8.22
CA PHE A 97 -0.23 27.44 9.58
C PHE A 97 -0.84 28.35 10.68
N ALA A 98 -1.92 29.06 10.42
CA ALA A 98 -2.43 30.13 11.28
C ALA A 98 -2.67 29.72 12.75
N PHE A 99 -3.10 28.50 13.05
CA PHE A 99 -3.42 28.02 14.40
C PHE A 99 -2.63 26.77 14.80
N ILE A 100 -1.41 26.65 14.30
CA ILE A 100 -0.55 25.55 14.73
C ILE A 100 -0.14 25.74 16.20
N GLY A 101 0.00 24.66 16.97
CA GLY A 101 0.40 24.71 18.38
C GLY A 101 -0.74 24.77 19.39
N PHE A 102 -1.97 25.05 18.99
CA PHE A 102 -3.14 25.08 19.88
C PHE A 102 -3.63 23.68 20.30
N GLN A 103 -2.76 22.88 20.89
CA GLN A 103 -3.01 21.47 21.19
C GLN A 103 -4.17 21.21 22.17
N ASN A 104 -4.55 22.22 22.96
CA ASN A 104 -5.62 22.10 23.94
C ASN A 104 -7.00 22.44 23.39
N VAL A 105 -7.11 22.87 22.13
CA VAL A 105 -8.38 23.21 21.49
C VAL A 105 -9.27 21.98 21.32
N GLU A 106 -10.50 22.09 21.84
CA GLU A 106 -11.53 21.05 21.77
C GLU A 106 -12.61 21.38 20.73
N THR A 107 -12.88 22.67 20.50
CA THR A 107 -13.95 23.15 19.61
C THR A 107 -13.45 24.25 18.69
N LEU A 108 -13.75 24.14 17.41
CA LEU A 108 -13.53 25.15 16.40
C LEU A 108 -14.89 25.62 15.84
N ILE A 109 -15.14 26.93 15.87
CA ILE A 109 -16.36 27.55 15.33
C ILE A 109 -15.97 28.39 14.12
N LEU A 110 -16.48 28.01 12.95
CA LEU A 110 -16.21 28.65 11.67
C LEU A 110 -17.43 29.44 11.21
N PRO A 111 -17.25 30.65 10.64
CA PRO A 111 -18.33 31.48 10.13
C PRO A 111 -18.93 30.93 8.83
N ASN A 112 -20.11 31.43 8.48
CA ASN A 112 -20.71 31.14 7.17
C ASN A 112 -19.99 31.85 6.02
N SER A 113 -19.29 32.94 6.30
CA SER A 113 -18.46 33.67 5.32
C SER A 113 -17.23 32.86 4.87
N MET A 114 -16.78 31.86 5.66
CA MET A 114 -15.58 31.06 5.38
C MET A 114 -15.69 30.32 4.04
N LYS A 115 -14.66 30.47 3.19
CA LYS A 115 -14.51 29.82 1.88
C LYS A 115 -13.27 28.94 1.78
N HIS A 116 -12.17 29.35 2.41
CA HIS A 116 -10.85 28.73 2.27
C HIS A 116 -10.20 28.48 3.63
N ILE A 117 -9.60 27.30 3.80
CA ILE A 117 -8.76 26.93 4.93
C ILE A 117 -7.40 26.54 4.37
N GLY A 118 -6.37 27.28 4.73
CA GLY A 118 -5.01 27.15 4.24
C GLY A 118 -4.30 25.90 4.70
N LYS A 119 -3.07 25.71 4.21
CA LYS A 119 -2.23 24.55 4.52
C LYS A 119 -1.88 24.49 5.99
N CYS A 120 -2.05 23.31 6.59
CA CYS A 120 -1.73 23.11 8.01
C CYS A 120 -2.34 24.15 8.96
N ALA A 121 -3.40 24.87 8.56
CA ALA A 121 -3.99 25.97 9.34
C ALA A 121 -4.42 25.53 10.76
N PHE A 122 -4.88 24.30 10.92
CA PHE A 122 -5.27 23.67 12.18
C PHE A 122 -4.50 22.36 12.42
N PHE A 123 -3.25 22.33 12.01
CA PHE A 123 -2.39 21.18 12.22
C PHE A 123 -2.16 20.91 13.71
N ASP A 124 -2.16 19.65 14.10
CA ASP A 124 -1.82 19.13 15.43
C ASP A 124 -2.76 19.58 16.57
N LEU A 125 -4.02 19.95 16.25
CA LEU A 125 -5.03 20.19 17.26
C LEU A 125 -5.50 18.83 17.82
N ILE A 126 -4.65 18.15 18.59
CA ILE A 126 -4.83 16.76 19.02
C ILE A 126 -6.10 16.52 19.84
N LYS A 127 -6.56 17.54 20.58
CA LYS A 127 -7.78 17.49 21.40
C LYS A 127 -9.03 17.98 20.67
N LEU A 128 -8.94 18.44 19.43
CA LEU A 128 -10.08 18.92 18.65
C LEU A 128 -11.15 17.83 18.50
N LYS A 129 -12.31 18.04 19.11
CA LYS A 129 -13.44 17.09 19.11
C LYS A 129 -14.49 17.43 18.06
N SER A 130 -14.71 18.75 17.81
CA SER A 130 -15.78 19.24 16.94
C SER A 130 -15.40 20.48 16.15
N ILE A 131 -15.89 20.52 14.91
CA ILE A 131 -15.91 21.70 14.04
C ILE A 131 -17.38 22.08 13.83
N GLN A 132 -17.74 23.30 14.20
CA GLN A 132 -19.08 23.85 14.03
C GLN A 132 -19.07 24.93 12.93
N GLY A 133 -20.14 25.04 12.16
CA GLY A 133 -20.24 26.03 11.09
C GLY A 133 -19.50 25.63 9.83
N GLY A 134 -18.90 26.60 9.11
CA GLY A 134 -18.12 26.39 7.89
C GLY A 134 -18.87 25.76 6.71
N LYS A 135 -20.21 25.87 6.67
CA LYS A 135 -21.03 25.23 5.61
C LYS A 135 -20.70 25.69 4.19
N ASN A 136 -20.13 26.89 4.05
CA ASN A 136 -19.77 27.49 2.78
C ASN A 136 -18.29 27.33 2.41
N VAL A 137 -17.51 26.59 3.16
CA VAL A 137 -16.14 26.23 2.83
C VAL A 137 -16.13 25.48 1.50
N THR A 138 -15.33 25.97 0.55
CA THR A 138 -15.19 25.40 -0.79
C THR A 138 -13.83 24.79 -1.05
N GLN A 139 -12.81 25.18 -0.25
CA GLN A 139 -11.45 24.70 -0.37
C GLN A 139 -10.83 24.44 1.01
N ILE A 140 -10.15 23.31 1.14
CA ILE A 140 -9.32 22.92 2.29
C ILE A 140 -8.01 22.41 1.71
N ASP A 141 -6.89 23.00 2.12
CA ASP A 141 -5.58 22.67 1.60
C ASP A 141 -4.90 21.54 2.38
N GLY A 142 -3.76 21.07 1.87
CA GLY A 142 -3.03 19.95 2.42
C GLY A 142 -2.63 20.16 3.88
N GLY A 143 -2.79 19.14 4.71
CA GLY A 143 -2.45 19.19 6.14
C GLY A 143 -3.36 20.04 7.02
N ALA A 144 -4.38 20.73 6.48
CA ALA A 144 -5.18 21.71 7.21
C ALA A 144 -5.70 21.23 8.57
N PHE A 145 -6.08 19.95 8.69
CA PHE A 145 -6.49 19.29 9.94
C PHE A 145 -5.66 18.04 10.22
N MET A 146 -4.43 17.99 9.73
CA MET A 146 -3.56 16.85 9.98
C MET A 146 -3.33 16.69 11.49
N ASN A 147 -3.33 15.45 11.96
CA ASN A 147 -3.13 15.06 13.37
C ASN A 147 -4.18 15.57 14.36
N CYS A 148 -5.39 15.93 13.91
CA CYS A 148 -6.52 16.20 14.79
C CYS A 148 -7.09 14.88 15.35
N GLN A 149 -6.34 14.24 16.27
CA GLN A 149 -6.58 12.86 16.69
C GLN A 149 -7.93 12.63 17.37
N SER A 150 -8.48 13.65 18.05
CA SER A 150 -9.76 13.52 18.76
C SER A 150 -10.99 13.79 17.88
N LEU A 151 -10.79 14.29 16.65
CA LEU A 151 -11.86 14.66 15.74
C LEU A 151 -12.65 13.44 15.27
N LYS A 152 -13.98 13.46 15.48
CA LYS A 152 -14.84 12.31 15.16
C LYS A 152 -15.63 12.48 13.87
N ASN A 153 -16.10 13.68 13.58
CA ASN A 153 -16.99 13.93 12.47
C ASN A 153 -16.64 15.25 11.80
N ILE A 154 -16.70 15.29 10.47
CA ILE A 154 -16.60 16.51 9.70
C ILE A 154 -17.74 16.64 8.70
N SER A 155 -18.17 17.89 8.44
CA SER A 155 -19.23 18.19 7.48
C SER A 155 -18.93 19.50 6.76
N PHE A 156 -18.56 19.40 5.48
CA PHE A 156 -18.33 20.54 4.59
C PHE A 156 -19.14 20.32 3.30
N PRO A 157 -20.46 20.60 3.32
CA PRO A 157 -21.39 20.25 2.25
C PRO A 157 -21.11 20.94 0.91
N ASN A 158 -20.39 22.06 0.93
CA ASN A 158 -20.02 22.83 -0.25
C ASN A 158 -18.56 22.67 -0.67
N LEU A 159 -17.78 21.84 0.02
CA LEU A 159 -16.38 21.60 -0.29
C LEU A 159 -16.22 21.01 -1.70
N GLN A 160 -15.37 21.63 -2.51
CA GLN A 160 -15.07 21.24 -3.90
C GLN A 160 -13.64 20.76 -4.06
N LYS A 161 -12.68 21.38 -3.35
CA LYS A 161 -11.25 21.11 -3.45
C LYS A 161 -10.70 20.61 -2.11
N LEU A 162 -10.03 19.46 -2.16
CA LEU A 162 -9.13 18.96 -1.14
C LEU A 162 -7.76 18.87 -1.79
N ASP A 163 -6.96 19.92 -1.64
CA ASP A 163 -5.68 20.02 -2.31
C ASP A 163 -4.60 19.25 -1.54
N ASP A 164 -3.73 18.62 -2.30
CA ASP A 164 -2.55 17.91 -1.87
C ASP A 164 -1.28 18.72 -2.15
N ASN A 165 -1.40 20.04 -2.19
CA ASN A 165 -0.27 20.91 -2.50
C ASN A 165 0.92 20.57 -1.64
N GLU A 166 2.11 20.51 -2.25
CA GLU A 166 3.36 20.32 -1.56
C GLU A 166 3.45 21.30 -0.40
N VAL A 167 3.52 20.79 0.81
CA VAL A 167 3.81 21.57 1.98
C VAL A 167 5.30 21.51 2.19
N LYS A 168 5.98 22.67 2.11
CA LYS A 168 7.37 22.80 2.51
C LYS A 168 7.43 22.77 4.05
N LEU A 169 7.51 21.62 4.65
CA LEU A 169 7.82 21.51 6.07
C LEU A 169 9.34 21.46 6.19
N PHE A 170 9.94 22.56 6.64
CA PHE A 170 11.34 22.58 6.98
C PHE A 170 11.58 21.76 8.24
N SER A 171 12.29 20.66 8.10
CA SER A 171 12.63 19.74 9.19
C SER A 171 13.57 20.32 10.25
N HIS A 172 14.00 21.57 10.12
CA HIS A 172 15.05 22.16 10.95
C HIS A 172 14.56 22.92 12.19
N TYR A 173 13.25 23.10 12.37
CA TYR A 173 12.78 24.09 13.35
C TYR A 173 11.92 23.59 14.49
N TYR A 174 11.62 22.32 14.54
CA TYR A 174 10.90 21.80 15.70
C TYR A 174 11.84 20.96 16.56
N GLY A 175 12.51 21.63 17.51
CA GLY A 175 13.06 20.99 18.69
C GLY A 175 11.93 20.42 19.53
N PHE A 176 11.27 19.40 19.05
CA PHE A 176 10.41 18.55 19.86
C PHE A 176 11.32 17.55 20.59
N GLU A 177 11.88 18.02 21.70
CA GLU A 177 12.42 17.14 22.73
C GLU A 177 11.22 16.40 23.31
N ASP A 178 11.36 15.05 23.35
CA ASP A 178 10.53 14.09 24.03
C ASP A 178 9.11 13.76 23.46
N GLY A 179 9.05 12.73 22.67
CA GLY A 179 7.91 11.79 22.65
C GLY A 179 6.84 12.01 21.60
N MET A 180 6.96 12.95 20.69
CA MET A 180 6.12 12.98 19.52
C MET A 180 6.78 12.19 18.39
N ASP A 181 6.40 10.92 18.24
CA ASP A 181 6.44 10.22 16.95
C ASP A 181 5.44 10.93 15.99
N VAL A 182 5.60 12.23 15.80
CA VAL A 182 5.15 12.85 14.57
C VAL A 182 6.04 12.21 13.53
N CYS A 183 5.50 11.19 12.87
CA CYS A 183 6.03 10.70 11.64
C CYS A 183 5.89 11.83 10.61
N LEU A 184 6.57 12.92 10.86
CA LEU A 184 7.06 13.83 9.85
C LEU A 184 8.02 12.97 9.07
N ILE A 185 7.46 12.26 8.08
CA ILE A 185 8.17 11.42 7.13
C ILE A 185 8.97 12.38 6.25
N GLY A 186 10.02 12.88 6.79
CA GLY A 186 10.98 13.73 6.15
C GLY A 186 12.24 13.67 6.98
N ASP A 187 13.04 12.64 6.71
CA ASP A 187 14.43 12.66 7.09
C ASP A 187 15.10 13.93 6.55
N TYR A 188 15.92 14.51 7.31
CA TYR A 188 16.87 15.62 7.24
C TYR A 188 17.23 16.27 5.88
N TYR A 189 16.75 15.80 4.73
CA TYR A 189 17.18 16.28 3.40
C TYR A 189 16.08 16.40 2.33
N SER A 190 14.80 16.13 2.64
CA SER A 190 13.73 16.46 1.71
C SER A 190 12.84 17.55 2.28
N PRO A 191 12.89 18.76 1.74
CA PRO A 191 12.06 19.88 2.24
C PRO A 191 10.58 19.74 1.85
N TRP A 192 10.20 18.64 1.16
CA TRP A 192 8.87 18.49 0.60
C TRP A 192 8.16 17.27 1.15
N VAL A 193 7.11 17.48 1.90
CA VAL A 193 6.24 16.40 2.40
C VAL A 193 4.84 16.57 1.85
N TYR A 194 4.34 15.53 1.16
CA TYR A 194 2.94 15.48 0.78
C TYR A 194 2.08 15.13 1.99
N VAL A 195 1.26 16.05 2.46
CA VAL A 195 0.40 15.86 3.62
C VAL A 195 -1.06 16.02 3.22
N GLY A 196 -1.89 15.06 3.61
CA GLY A 196 -3.32 15.09 3.36
C GLY A 196 -4.08 15.92 4.39
N ALA A 197 -5.15 16.57 3.96
CA ALA A 197 -5.93 17.50 4.78
C ALA A 197 -6.40 16.92 6.12
N PHE A 198 -6.70 15.61 6.19
CA PHE A 198 -7.15 14.90 7.40
C PHE A 198 -6.23 13.73 7.76
N MET A 199 -4.99 13.78 7.33
CA MET A 199 -3.99 12.75 7.64
C MET A 199 -3.86 12.59 9.17
N HIS A 200 -3.78 11.35 9.68
CA HIS A 200 -3.66 11.00 11.10
C HIS A 200 -4.84 11.44 12.01
N CYS A 201 -6.01 11.76 11.45
CA CYS A 201 -7.22 11.93 12.24
C CYS A 201 -7.75 10.55 12.70
N GLN A 202 -7.05 9.92 13.65
CA GLN A 202 -7.24 8.50 13.98
C GLN A 202 -8.63 8.15 14.50
N ASN A 203 -9.31 9.09 15.16
CA ASN A 203 -10.65 8.90 15.68
C ASN A 203 -11.76 9.35 14.72
N LEU A 204 -11.43 9.85 13.52
CA LEU A 204 -12.41 10.29 12.53
C LEU A 204 -13.30 9.12 12.08
N GLU A 205 -14.60 9.22 12.36
CA GLU A 205 -15.58 8.17 12.08
C GLU A 205 -16.44 8.46 10.86
N SER A 206 -16.81 9.73 10.65
CA SER A 206 -17.66 10.12 9.53
C SER A 206 -17.24 11.42 8.87
N VAL A 207 -17.43 11.46 7.54
CA VAL A 207 -17.06 12.56 6.66
C VAL A 207 -18.21 12.85 5.72
N TYR A 208 -18.65 14.12 5.62
CA TYR A 208 -19.67 14.57 4.68
C TYR A 208 -19.13 15.68 3.78
N ILE A 209 -18.74 15.33 2.55
CA ILE A 209 -18.11 16.19 1.54
C ILE A 209 -18.62 15.83 0.14
N PRO A 210 -19.92 15.98 -0.14
CA PRO A 210 -20.56 15.37 -1.31
C PRO A 210 -20.15 15.99 -2.67
N LYS A 211 -19.59 17.20 -2.69
CA LYS A 211 -19.23 17.90 -3.94
C LYS A 211 -17.79 17.71 -4.39
N VAL A 212 -16.96 17.09 -3.57
CA VAL A 212 -15.54 16.88 -3.90
C VAL A 212 -15.39 15.96 -5.11
N LYS A 213 -14.55 16.41 -6.07
CA LYS A 213 -14.28 15.68 -7.32
C LYS A 213 -12.91 15.01 -7.31
N LYS A 214 -11.96 15.53 -6.55
CA LYS A 214 -10.60 15.01 -6.43
C LYS A 214 -10.22 14.95 -4.95
N PHE A 215 -9.66 13.84 -4.51
CA PHE A 215 -8.95 13.74 -3.25
C PHE A 215 -7.45 13.86 -3.53
N GLY A 216 -6.77 14.70 -2.77
CA GLY A 216 -5.34 14.82 -2.80
C GLY A 216 -4.61 13.63 -2.21
N ASP A 217 -3.29 13.68 -2.23
CA ASP A 217 -2.45 12.65 -1.64
C ASP A 217 -2.70 12.54 -0.14
N ARG A 218 -2.76 11.30 0.37
CA ARG A 218 -2.90 11.01 1.80
C ARG A 218 -4.08 11.69 2.52
N THR A 219 -5.10 12.19 1.81
CA THR A 219 -6.22 12.96 2.40
C THR A 219 -6.78 12.34 3.69
N PHE A 220 -6.99 11.02 3.75
CA PHE A 220 -7.47 10.27 4.92
C PHE A 220 -6.48 9.19 5.37
N PHE A 221 -5.19 9.41 5.15
CA PHE A 221 -4.16 8.48 5.59
C PHE A 221 -4.22 8.29 7.11
N ASP A 222 -4.21 7.06 7.56
CA ASP A 222 -4.28 6.65 8.97
C ASP A 222 -5.52 7.13 9.74
N CYS A 223 -6.63 7.40 9.05
CA CYS A 223 -7.94 7.61 9.68
C CYS A 223 -8.52 6.26 10.13
N GLN A 224 -7.93 5.67 11.18
CA GLN A 224 -8.17 4.27 11.58
C GLN A 224 -9.62 3.93 11.88
N LYS A 225 -10.40 4.89 12.44
CA LYS A 225 -11.81 4.69 12.79
C LYS A 225 -12.79 5.10 11.70
N LEU A 226 -12.32 5.56 10.53
CA LEU A 226 -13.18 6.01 9.44
C LEU A 226 -14.11 4.88 8.95
N LYS A 227 -15.42 5.13 9.07
CA LYS A 227 -16.51 4.19 8.74
C LYS A 227 -17.34 4.67 7.58
N THR A 228 -17.60 5.99 7.53
CA THR A 228 -18.58 6.57 6.62
C THR A 228 -18.01 7.80 5.91
N ILE A 229 -18.11 7.83 4.58
CA ILE A 229 -17.83 8.98 3.72
C ILE A 229 -19.07 9.20 2.87
N ASN A 230 -19.70 10.37 3.00
CA ASN A 230 -20.98 10.68 2.39
C ASN A 230 -22.05 9.62 2.69
N LYS A 231 -23.14 9.59 1.92
CA LYS A 231 -24.19 8.59 2.10
C LYS A 231 -23.72 7.22 1.60
N ASN A 232 -23.70 6.23 2.48
CA ASN A 232 -23.39 4.84 2.15
C ASN A 232 -22.00 4.58 1.53
N ASN A 233 -21.05 5.50 1.71
CA ASN A 233 -19.71 5.43 1.10
C ASN A 233 -19.75 5.40 -0.45
N ILE A 234 -20.71 6.12 -1.03
CA ILE A 234 -20.83 6.26 -2.49
C ILE A 234 -20.29 7.63 -2.90
N LEU A 235 -19.19 7.63 -3.64
CA LEU A 235 -18.46 8.82 -4.05
C LEU A 235 -18.65 9.06 -5.55
N ASN A 236 -19.89 9.39 -5.96
CA ASN A 236 -20.26 9.54 -7.36
C ASN A 236 -19.54 10.68 -8.07
N ASN A 237 -19.21 11.75 -7.35
CA ASN A 237 -18.54 12.92 -7.93
C ASN A 237 -17.02 12.76 -8.01
N VAL A 238 -16.44 11.80 -7.29
CA VAL A 238 -14.98 11.62 -7.27
C VAL A 238 -14.52 10.93 -8.56
N THR A 239 -13.64 11.61 -9.28
CA THR A 239 -13.04 11.14 -10.53
C THR A 239 -11.57 10.83 -10.41
N SER A 240 -10.89 11.39 -9.40
CA SER A 240 -9.45 11.22 -9.16
C SER A 240 -9.15 11.01 -7.69
N LEU A 241 -8.20 10.13 -7.43
CA LEU A 241 -7.61 9.92 -6.12
C LEU A 241 -6.10 10.15 -6.22
N GLY A 242 -5.56 10.85 -5.24
CA GLY A 242 -4.14 10.94 -4.99
C GLY A 242 -3.56 9.62 -4.47
N ILE A 243 -2.33 9.69 -4.05
CA ILE A 243 -1.57 8.56 -3.50
C ILE A 243 -2.07 8.26 -2.07
N SER A 244 -2.22 6.98 -1.72
CA SER A 244 -2.43 6.52 -0.33
C SER A 244 -3.64 7.13 0.40
N VAL A 245 -4.66 7.60 -0.34
CA VAL A 245 -5.80 8.37 0.21
C VAL A 245 -6.45 7.69 1.42
N PHE A 246 -6.63 6.38 1.38
CA PHE A 246 -7.28 5.59 2.44
C PHE A 246 -6.35 4.58 3.09
N HIS A 247 -5.03 4.80 2.99
CA HIS A 247 -4.08 3.91 3.66
C HIS A 247 -4.40 3.82 5.16
N ASN A 248 -4.40 2.60 5.72
CA ASN A 248 -4.64 2.33 7.15
C ASN A 248 -6.01 2.77 7.69
N CYS A 249 -7.04 2.96 6.82
CA CYS A 249 -8.43 3.16 7.24
C CYS A 249 -9.03 1.83 7.71
N LYS A 250 -8.61 1.38 8.91
CA LYS A 250 -8.87 0.02 9.44
C LYS A 250 -10.35 -0.32 9.59
N SER A 251 -11.21 0.70 9.82
CA SER A 251 -12.64 0.52 10.08
C SER A 251 -13.54 0.62 8.85
N LEU A 252 -12.99 1.07 7.70
CA LEU A 252 -13.73 1.21 6.44
C LEU A 252 -14.19 -0.16 5.92
N LYS A 253 -15.51 -0.35 5.80
CA LYS A 253 -16.08 -1.67 5.41
C LYS A 253 -16.39 -1.80 3.92
N ASN A 254 -16.79 -0.73 3.29
CA ASN A 254 -17.17 -0.69 1.87
C ASN A 254 -16.92 0.70 1.30
N ILE A 255 -16.68 0.79 -0.01
CA ILE A 255 -16.58 2.05 -0.73
C ILE A 255 -16.97 1.85 -2.19
N SER A 256 -17.62 2.86 -2.77
CA SER A 256 -17.96 2.91 -4.20
C SER A 256 -17.38 4.15 -4.85
N LEU A 257 -16.56 3.95 -5.86
CA LEU A 257 -15.85 4.96 -6.64
C LEU A 257 -16.15 4.75 -8.13
N PRO A 258 -17.41 4.99 -8.56
CA PRO A 258 -17.88 4.55 -9.88
C PRO A 258 -17.19 5.27 -11.04
N ASN A 259 -16.59 6.44 -10.81
CA ASN A 259 -15.98 7.26 -11.84
C ASN A 259 -14.45 7.30 -11.81
N VAL A 260 -13.82 6.65 -10.83
CA VAL A 260 -12.36 6.58 -10.72
C VAL A 260 -11.79 5.59 -11.74
N THR A 261 -10.80 6.03 -12.52
CA THR A 261 -10.13 5.20 -13.52
C THR A 261 -8.78 4.67 -13.06
N THR A 262 -8.16 5.33 -12.09
CA THR A 262 -6.82 4.99 -11.60
C THR A 262 -6.81 4.97 -10.07
N LEU A 263 -6.33 3.89 -9.51
CA LEU A 263 -5.97 3.77 -8.11
C LEU A 263 -4.45 3.82 -8.04
N ASN A 264 -3.94 4.98 -7.68
CA ASN A 264 -2.50 5.23 -7.62
C ASN A 264 -1.88 4.55 -6.40
N SER A 265 -0.66 4.08 -6.57
CA SER A 265 0.26 3.80 -5.49
C SER A 265 1.36 4.86 -5.56
N GLY A 266 1.65 5.47 -4.44
CA GLY A 266 2.79 6.33 -4.31
C GLY A 266 4.04 5.51 -4.06
N ARG A 267 5.08 5.86 -4.76
CA ARG A 267 6.43 5.68 -4.29
C ARG A 267 6.85 7.03 -3.75
N VAL A 268 7.02 7.15 -2.46
CA VAL A 268 7.87 8.22 -1.92
C VAL A 268 9.29 7.81 -2.26
N VAL A 269 9.77 8.24 -3.41
CA VAL A 269 11.19 8.20 -3.74
C VAL A 269 11.69 9.59 -3.52
N ASP A 270 12.32 9.76 -2.40
CA ASP A 270 13.26 10.83 -2.22
C ASP A 270 14.55 10.46 -2.96
N GLU A 271 15.06 11.33 -3.82
CA GLU A 271 16.35 11.11 -4.47
C GLU A 271 17.50 10.98 -3.45
N ASP A 272 17.32 11.49 -2.24
CA ASP A 272 18.26 11.31 -1.12
C ASP A 272 18.07 10.00 -0.34
N THR A 273 17.02 9.22 -0.60
CA THR A 273 16.86 7.85 -0.07
C THR A 273 17.92 6.88 -0.60
N LEU A 274 18.66 7.30 -1.60
CA LEU A 274 19.87 6.60 -2.09
C LEU A 274 20.97 6.48 -0.99
N LYS A 275 20.84 7.20 0.11
CA LYS A 275 21.77 7.13 1.28
C LYS A 275 21.26 6.24 2.42
N GLY A 276 20.31 5.35 2.20
CA GLY A 276 19.95 4.31 3.17
C GLY A 276 18.68 4.57 3.98
N LYS A 277 17.78 5.43 3.51
CA LYS A 277 16.53 5.76 4.20
C LYS A 277 15.28 5.15 3.54
N LYS A 278 14.25 4.93 4.35
CA LYS A 278 13.07 4.07 4.10
C LYS A 278 12.12 4.59 3.02
N SER A 279 12.09 4.01 1.83
CA SER A 279 11.00 4.26 0.87
C SER A 279 9.81 3.33 1.13
N PHE A 280 8.62 3.89 1.29
CA PHE A 280 7.38 3.13 1.51
C PHE A 280 6.55 3.08 0.24
N ILE A 281 6.11 1.89 -0.17
CA ILE A 281 5.04 1.78 -1.16
C ILE A 281 3.73 1.74 -0.39
N GLU A 282 2.93 2.76 -0.56
CA GLU A 282 1.65 2.90 0.12
C GLU A 282 0.53 2.86 -0.91
N GLY A 283 -0.21 1.77 -0.93
CA GLY A 283 -1.38 1.64 -1.81
C GLY A 283 -2.60 2.36 -1.28
N THR A 284 -3.49 2.77 -2.17
CA THR A 284 -4.70 3.57 -1.86
C THR A 284 -5.51 3.02 -0.68
N PHE A 285 -5.69 1.70 -0.58
CA PHE A 285 -6.44 1.00 0.49
C PHE A 285 -5.57 0.05 1.30
N SER A 286 -4.26 0.20 1.25
CA SER A 286 -3.36 -0.68 2.00
C SER A 286 -3.72 -0.65 3.49
N ASN A 287 -3.70 -1.82 4.14
CA ASN A 287 -4.05 -2.01 5.56
C ASN A 287 -5.52 -1.68 5.95
N CYS A 288 -6.44 -1.57 4.99
CA CYS A 288 -7.87 -1.48 5.28
C CYS A 288 -8.42 -2.84 5.71
N TYR A 289 -8.08 -3.28 6.93
CA TYR A 289 -8.36 -4.65 7.42
C TYR A 289 -9.85 -5.03 7.42
N SER A 290 -10.75 -4.06 7.58
CA SER A 290 -12.19 -4.30 7.61
C SER A 290 -12.88 -4.21 6.26
N LEU A 291 -12.17 -3.79 5.20
CA LEU A 291 -12.75 -3.57 3.88
C LEU A 291 -13.27 -4.89 3.30
N LYS A 292 -14.59 -4.95 3.08
CA LYS A 292 -15.30 -6.14 2.58
C LYS A 292 -15.61 -6.05 1.10
N SER A 293 -15.93 -4.84 0.63
CA SER A 293 -16.29 -4.61 -0.76
C SER A 293 -15.82 -3.28 -1.30
N VAL A 294 -15.44 -3.27 -2.58
CA VAL A 294 -15.06 -2.08 -3.34
C VAL A 294 -15.78 -2.12 -4.69
N ASN A 295 -16.36 -0.99 -5.09
CA ASN A 295 -16.96 -0.84 -6.42
C ASN A 295 -16.17 0.19 -7.23
N ILE A 296 -15.47 -0.26 -8.27
CA ILE A 296 -14.55 0.51 -9.13
C ILE A 296 -14.74 0.10 -10.61
N PRO A 297 -15.94 0.23 -11.18
CA PRO A 297 -16.26 -0.37 -12.49
C PRO A 297 -15.45 0.21 -13.65
N LYS A 298 -15.01 1.48 -13.54
CA LYS A 298 -14.24 2.17 -14.58
C LYS A 298 -12.72 2.05 -14.42
N ALA A 299 -12.23 1.40 -13.35
CA ALA A 299 -10.80 1.30 -13.07
C ALA A 299 -10.03 0.64 -14.24
N LYS A 300 -9.01 1.32 -14.74
CA LYS A 300 -8.05 0.87 -15.75
C LYS A 300 -6.71 0.48 -15.12
N VAL A 301 -6.32 1.20 -14.08
CA VAL A 301 -5.05 1.01 -13.36
C VAL A 301 -5.34 0.72 -11.89
N ILE A 302 -4.73 -0.34 -11.38
CA ILE A 302 -4.66 -0.65 -9.96
C ILE A 302 -3.17 -0.70 -9.62
N GLY A 303 -2.69 0.28 -8.87
CA GLY A 303 -1.29 0.45 -8.51
C GLY A 303 -0.78 -0.64 -7.56
N ALA A 304 0.51 -0.57 -7.24
CA ALA A 304 1.13 -1.51 -6.32
C ALA A 304 0.49 -1.40 -4.92
N ASP A 305 0.45 -2.52 -4.20
CA ASP A 305 -0.08 -2.65 -2.83
C ASP A 305 -1.45 -1.99 -2.58
N THR A 306 -2.22 -1.65 -3.64
CA THR A 306 -3.51 -0.93 -3.53
C THR A 306 -4.44 -1.56 -2.49
N PHE A 307 -4.56 -2.89 -2.45
CA PHE A 307 -5.38 -3.62 -1.47
C PHE A 307 -4.52 -4.51 -0.55
N TYR A 308 -3.25 -4.16 -0.36
CA TYR A 308 -2.38 -4.92 0.53
C TYR A 308 -3.00 -5.04 1.92
N GLN A 309 -3.05 -6.27 2.45
CA GLN A 309 -3.67 -6.59 3.75
C GLN A 309 -5.16 -6.21 3.90
N CYS A 310 -5.90 -6.01 2.84
CA CYS A 310 -7.36 -5.93 2.92
C CYS A 310 -7.94 -7.34 3.23
N LYS A 311 -7.67 -7.83 4.46
CA LYS A 311 -7.90 -9.24 4.85
C LYS A 311 -9.34 -9.70 4.67
N LYS A 312 -10.32 -8.79 4.82
CA LYS A 312 -11.75 -9.07 4.71
C LYS A 312 -12.33 -8.82 3.31
N LEU A 313 -11.52 -8.40 2.33
CA LEU A 313 -11.99 -8.09 0.98
C LEU A 313 -12.51 -9.35 0.29
N LYS A 314 -13.80 -9.36 0.00
CA LYS A 314 -14.51 -10.47 -0.67
C LYS A 314 -15.06 -10.09 -2.03
N LYS A 315 -15.50 -8.83 -2.18
CA LYS A 315 -16.24 -8.37 -3.35
C LYS A 315 -15.58 -7.15 -3.98
N ILE A 316 -15.31 -7.26 -5.29
CA ILE A 316 -14.84 -6.17 -6.11
C ILE A 316 -15.79 -6.09 -7.30
N ASN A 317 -16.46 -4.96 -7.48
CA ASN A 317 -17.58 -4.80 -8.41
C ASN A 317 -18.69 -5.84 -8.14
N ALA A 318 -19.59 -6.07 -9.10
CA ALA A 318 -20.71 -7.00 -8.93
C ALA A 318 -20.24 -8.45 -8.73
N ASN A 319 -19.29 -8.93 -9.55
CA ASN A 319 -18.93 -10.35 -9.66
C ASN A 319 -17.42 -10.60 -9.62
N ASN A 320 -16.64 -9.76 -8.94
CA ASN A 320 -15.18 -9.80 -8.92
C ASN A 320 -14.57 -9.75 -10.34
N LYS A 321 -15.23 -9.03 -11.26
CA LYS A 321 -14.77 -8.81 -12.62
C LYS A 321 -14.14 -7.43 -12.75
N LEU A 322 -12.89 -7.39 -13.15
CA LEU A 322 -12.12 -6.17 -13.42
C LEU A 322 -11.84 -6.09 -14.94
N ASN A 323 -12.92 -6.01 -15.73
CA ASN A 323 -12.85 -6.11 -17.19
C ASN A 323 -12.15 -4.92 -17.85
N ASN A 324 -12.07 -3.79 -17.17
CA ASN A 324 -11.43 -2.58 -17.69
C ASN A 324 -9.97 -2.43 -17.25
N VAL A 325 -9.54 -3.19 -16.24
CA VAL A 325 -8.17 -3.11 -15.72
C VAL A 325 -7.20 -3.66 -16.75
N THR A 326 -6.26 -2.81 -17.16
CA THR A 326 -5.17 -3.11 -18.09
C THR A 326 -3.82 -3.22 -17.38
N TYR A 327 -3.67 -2.53 -16.25
CA TYR A 327 -2.46 -2.57 -15.44
C TYR A 327 -2.76 -2.98 -14.00
N LEU A 328 -1.94 -3.89 -13.47
CA LEU A 328 -2.02 -4.38 -12.11
C LEU A 328 -0.62 -4.40 -11.48
N GLY A 329 -0.43 -3.58 -10.45
CA GLY A 329 0.84 -3.41 -9.76
C GLY A 329 1.23 -4.61 -8.89
N ALA A 330 2.49 -4.63 -8.46
CA ALA A 330 2.99 -5.61 -7.52
C ALA A 330 2.23 -5.53 -6.19
N GLY A 331 2.01 -6.66 -5.53
CA GLY A 331 1.32 -6.69 -4.25
C GLY A 331 -0.14 -6.21 -4.24
N ALA A 332 -0.70 -5.81 -5.40
CA ALA A 332 -2.01 -5.13 -5.48
C ALA A 332 -3.12 -5.80 -4.68
N PHE A 333 -3.10 -7.13 -4.56
CA PHE A 333 -4.04 -7.92 -3.74
C PHE A 333 -3.33 -8.79 -2.71
N ALA A 334 -2.07 -8.50 -2.39
CA ALA A 334 -1.34 -9.34 -1.45
C ALA A 334 -2.03 -9.35 -0.07
N LYS A 335 -2.14 -10.53 0.50
CA LYS A 335 -2.84 -10.80 1.78
C LYS A 335 -4.33 -10.40 1.81
N CYS A 336 -5.01 -10.34 0.65
CA CYS A 336 -6.47 -10.34 0.59
C CYS A 336 -7.00 -11.74 0.92
N GLU A 337 -6.93 -12.11 2.19
CA GLU A 337 -7.15 -13.48 2.67
C GLU A 337 -8.57 -13.99 2.40
N SER A 338 -9.56 -13.10 2.29
CA SER A 338 -10.97 -13.47 2.07
C SER A 338 -11.39 -13.46 0.60
N LEU A 339 -10.53 -13.07 -0.35
CA LEU A 339 -10.83 -13.04 -1.78
C LEU A 339 -10.89 -14.48 -2.33
N GLU A 340 -12.06 -14.87 -2.86
CA GLU A 340 -12.27 -16.24 -3.35
C GLU A 340 -12.11 -16.39 -4.86
N THR A 341 -12.49 -15.38 -5.61
CA THR A 341 -12.44 -15.40 -7.08
C THR A 341 -12.10 -14.03 -7.63
N ILE A 342 -11.43 -13.97 -8.77
CA ILE A 342 -11.20 -12.73 -9.52
C ILE A 342 -11.04 -13.01 -11.01
N THR A 343 -11.53 -12.09 -11.85
CA THR A 343 -11.40 -12.14 -13.31
C THR A 343 -10.76 -10.85 -13.82
N LEU A 344 -9.68 -10.99 -14.60
CA LEU A 344 -8.86 -9.93 -15.18
C LEU A 344 -8.67 -10.21 -16.67
N THR A 345 -9.55 -9.67 -17.51
CA THR A 345 -9.58 -10.04 -18.94
C THR A 345 -8.59 -9.27 -19.80
N LYS A 346 -8.18 -8.06 -19.39
CA LYS A 346 -7.30 -7.19 -20.20
C LYS A 346 -5.86 -7.13 -19.71
N VAL A 347 -5.58 -7.60 -18.51
CA VAL A 347 -4.22 -7.62 -17.94
C VAL A 347 -3.34 -8.59 -18.74
N ASP A 348 -2.18 -8.14 -19.17
CA ASP A 348 -1.21 -8.95 -19.93
C ASP A 348 -0.01 -9.44 -19.10
N GLY A 349 0.18 -8.91 -17.90
CA GLY A 349 1.21 -9.34 -16.96
C GLY A 349 0.76 -9.23 -15.51
N LEU A 350 1.28 -10.13 -14.68
CA LEU A 350 1.21 -10.07 -13.23
C LEU A 350 2.63 -9.83 -12.76
N TYR A 351 2.96 -8.57 -12.55
CA TYR A 351 4.32 -8.14 -12.31
C TYR A 351 4.66 -8.17 -10.81
N MET A 352 5.89 -8.50 -10.50
CA MET A 352 6.65 -7.88 -9.43
C MET A 352 7.21 -6.58 -10.03
N LEU A 353 7.39 -5.54 -9.24
CA LEU A 353 7.84 -4.23 -9.73
C LEU A 353 8.85 -4.36 -10.89
N LYS A 354 8.57 -3.68 -11.99
CA LYS A 354 9.42 -3.71 -13.20
C LYS A 354 10.87 -3.30 -12.94
N TRP A 355 11.09 -2.61 -11.84
CA TRP A 355 12.40 -2.18 -11.33
C TRP A 355 13.32 -3.33 -10.91
N ALA A 356 12.78 -4.44 -10.41
CA ALA A 356 13.58 -5.61 -10.08
C ALA A 356 14.14 -6.34 -11.33
N GLU A 357 13.58 -6.10 -12.52
CA GLU A 357 14.09 -6.67 -13.75
C GLU A 357 15.15 -5.79 -14.44
N HIS A 358 15.12 -4.47 -14.25
CA HIS A 358 16.14 -3.57 -14.79
C HIS A 358 17.38 -3.45 -13.89
N ASP A 359 17.21 -3.48 -12.57
CA ASP A 359 18.31 -3.28 -11.64
C ASP A 359 19.10 -4.55 -11.29
N VAL A 360 18.59 -5.73 -11.62
CA VAL A 360 19.32 -7.00 -11.35
C VAL A 360 20.30 -7.36 -12.47
N THR A 361 20.20 -6.77 -13.65
CA THR A 361 21.11 -7.00 -14.75
C THR A 361 22.14 -5.89 -14.97
N ASP A 362 21.88 -4.68 -14.47
CA ASP A 362 22.80 -3.54 -14.57
C ASP A 362 23.15 -3.03 -13.15
N ILE A 363 24.01 -3.78 -12.47
CA ILE A 363 24.73 -3.24 -11.31
C ILE A 363 25.82 -2.31 -11.90
N THR A 364 25.42 -1.16 -12.37
CA THR A 364 26.36 -0.12 -12.73
C THR A 364 26.77 0.62 -11.45
N LYS A 365 28.07 0.62 -11.19
CA LYS A 365 28.66 1.52 -10.20
C LYS A 365 28.41 2.96 -10.65
N ASN A 366 27.79 3.77 -9.79
CA ASN A 366 27.88 5.20 -10.03
C ASN A 366 29.32 5.67 -9.82
N SER A 367 29.62 6.90 -10.26
CA SER A 367 30.93 7.56 -10.09
C SER A 367 31.43 7.63 -8.64
N ALA A 368 30.60 7.31 -7.63
CA ALA A 368 30.92 7.24 -6.22
C ALA A 368 31.11 5.81 -5.68
N GLY A 369 31.02 4.76 -6.54
CA GLY A 369 31.27 3.38 -6.14
C GLY A 369 30.12 2.68 -5.39
N HIS A 370 28.91 3.23 -5.40
CA HIS A 370 27.74 2.65 -4.73
C HIS A 370 26.95 1.72 -5.67
N TYR A 371 26.50 0.58 -5.15
CA TYR A 371 25.69 -0.41 -5.86
C TYR A 371 24.21 -0.11 -5.64
N TYR A 372 23.47 0.11 -6.71
CA TYR A 372 22.02 0.25 -6.72
C TYR A 372 21.35 -1.08 -7.06
N GLY A 373 20.20 -1.38 -6.45
CA GLY A 373 19.25 -2.38 -6.94
C GLY A 373 18.91 -3.56 -6.04
N GLU A 374 19.80 -4.06 -5.21
CA GLU A 374 19.49 -5.16 -4.27
C GLU A 374 19.33 -4.70 -2.79
N PHE A 375 19.59 -3.45 -2.51
CA PHE A 375 19.72 -2.91 -1.17
C PHE A 375 18.39 -2.60 -0.47
N GLU A 376 17.40 -2.15 -1.21
CA GLU A 376 16.20 -1.55 -0.64
C GLU A 376 15.25 -2.54 0.03
N SER A 377 15.27 -3.81 -0.35
CA SER A 377 14.31 -4.78 0.20
C SER A 377 14.64 -5.28 1.61
N HIS A 378 15.87 -5.06 2.08
CA HIS A 378 16.39 -5.70 3.28
C HIS A 378 16.61 -4.76 4.45
N PHE A 379 16.97 -3.53 4.18
CA PHE A 379 17.22 -2.56 5.23
C PHE A 379 15.95 -2.13 5.97
N LEU A 380 14.78 -2.35 5.36
CA LEU A 380 13.54 -1.71 5.77
C LEU A 380 12.42 -2.66 6.16
N GLY A 381 12.67 -3.98 6.21
CA GLY A 381 11.61 -4.93 6.47
C GLY A 381 10.55 -4.99 5.37
N TYR A 382 10.77 -4.35 4.21
CA TYR A 382 9.85 -4.41 3.08
C TYR A 382 10.03 -5.72 2.33
N LYS A 383 9.00 -6.51 2.40
CA LYS A 383 8.87 -7.69 1.56
C LYS A 383 8.14 -7.24 0.30
N TYR A 384 8.82 -7.28 -0.85
CA TYR A 384 8.13 -7.22 -2.13
C TYR A 384 7.09 -8.33 -2.18
N HIS A 385 5.85 -7.94 -2.36
CA HIS A 385 4.75 -8.89 -2.41
C HIS A 385 4.41 -9.23 -3.87
N GLY A 386 4.20 -10.53 -4.13
CA GLY A 386 3.56 -10.93 -5.37
C GLY A 386 2.11 -10.47 -5.42
N THR A 387 1.59 -10.21 -6.62
CA THR A 387 0.27 -9.58 -6.84
C THR A 387 -0.87 -10.19 -6.02
N PHE A 388 -0.89 -11.53 -5.85
CA PHE A 388 -1.89 -12.28 -5.06
C PHE A 388 -1.26 -13.07 -3.92
N GLU A 389 -0.06 -12.71 -3.49
CA GLU A 389 0.62 -13.38 -2.40
C GLU A 389 -0.26 -13.44 -1.14
N GLY A 390 -0.39 -14.60 -0.53
CA GLY A 390 -1.15 -14.76 0.70
C GLY A 390 -2.68 -14.66 0.55
N CYS A 391 -3.23 -14.66 -0.68
CA CYS A 391 -4.67 -14.80 -0.91
C CYS A 391 -5.10 -16.24 -0.59
N THR A 392 -5.15 -16.57 0.71
CA THR A 392 -5.28 -17.95 1.19
C THR A 392 -6.60 -18.62 0.79
N ARG A 393 -7.68 -17.85 0.58
CA ARG A 393 -8.99 -18.33 0.15
C ARG A 393 -9.23 -18.27 -1.35
N LEU A 394 -8.28 -17.77 -2.15
CA LEU A 394 -8.44 -17.68 -3.61
C LEU A 394 -8.60 -19.08 -4.21
N LYS A 395 -9.82 -19.42 -4.64
CA LYS A 395 -10.21 -20.73 -5.21
C LYS A 395 -9.97 -20.80 -6.71
N SER A 396 -10.22 -19.68 -7.40
CA SER A 396 -10.06 -19.58 -8.85
C SER A 396 -9.71 -18.16 -9.29
N ILE A 397 -8.97 -18.08 -10.39
CA ILE A 397 -8.61 -16.83 -11.06
C ILE A 397 -8.69 -17.03 -12.57
N SER A 398 -9.24 -16.04 -13.28
CA SER A 398 -9.24 -16.00 -14.74
C SER A 398 -8.36 -14.86 -15.25
N VAL A 399 -7.30 -15.20 -15.97
CA VAL A 399 -6.28 -14.28 -16.53
C VAL A 399 -5.90 -14.70 -17.95
N PRO A 400 -6.84 -14.69 -18.89
CA PRO A 400 -6.66 -15.34 -20.22
C PRO A 400 -5.57 -14.69 -21.08
N ASN A 401 -5.24 -13.43 -20.82
CA ASN A 401 -4.31 -12.66 -21.64
C ASN A 401 -2.91 -12.51 -21.03
N VAL A 402 -2.70 -12.99 -19.81
CA VAL A 402 -1.42 -12.87 -19.12
C VAL A 402 -0.31 -13.62 -19.87
N LYS A 403 0.78 -12.89 -20.16
CA LYS A 403 1.99 -13.38 -20.81
C LYS A 403 3.13 -13.60 -19.83
N THR A 404 3.15 -12.85 -18.73
CA THR A 404 4.20 -12.87 -17.70
C THR A 404 3.59 -13.05 -16.32
N VAL A 405 4.20 -13.92 -15.51
CA VAL A 405 3.86 -14.12 -14.09
C VAL A 405 5.14 -13.89 -13.29
N GLY A 406 5.15 -12.82 -12.51
CA GLY A 406 6.27 -12.40 -11.68
C GLY A 406 6.53 -13.33 -10.48
N ALA A 407 7.61 -13.03 -9.76
CA ALA A 407 7.94 -13.79 -8.56
C ALA A 407 6.84 -13.66 -7.50
N ARG A 408 6.68 -14.70 -6.69
CA ARG A 408 5.71 -14.78 -5.56
C ARG A 408 4.25 -14.48 -5.91
N THR A 409 3.88 -14.31 -7.20
CA THR A 409 2.54 -13.87 -7.63
C THR A 409 1.40 -14.60 -6.92
N PHE A 410 1.49 -15.92 -6.76
CA PHE A 410 0.50 -16.76 -6.06
C PHE A 410 1.10 -17.46 -4.83
N TYR A 411 2.15 -16.90 -4.24
CA TYR A 411 2.78 -17.47 -3.06
C TYR A 411 1.74 -17.69 -1.94
N SER A 412 1.64 -18.90 -1.44
CA SER A 412 0.66 -19.30 -0.39
C SER A 412 -0.82 -19.06 -0.73
N CYS A 413 -1.20 -19.09 -2.01
CA CYS A 413 -2.61 -19.20 -2.42
C CYS A 413 -3.13 -20.60 -2.13
N LYS A 414 -3.32 -20.92 -0.84
CA LYS A 414 -3.56 -22.28 -0.35
C LYS A 414 -4.84 -22.94 -0.91
N SER A 415 -5.87 -22.15 -1.25
CA SER A 415 -7.15 -22.65 -1.79
C SER A 415 -7.21 -22.76 -3.30
N LEU A 416 -6.21 -22.26 -4.03
CA LEU A 416 -6.19 -22.28 -5.50
C LEU A 416 -6.15 -23.73 -6.00
N LYS A 417 -7.18 -24.13 -6.76
CA LYS A 417 -7.33 -25.52 -7.22
C LYS A 417 -6.78 -25.75 -8.62
N LYS A 418 -7.05 -24.83 -9.53
CA LYS A 418 -6.68 -24.91 -10.95
C LYS A 418 -6.31 -23.53 -11.47
N ILE A 419 -5.38 -23.46 -12.42
CA ILE A 419 -5.05 -22.23 -13.15
C ILE A 419 -4.68 -22.57 -14.59
N SER A 420 -5.09 -21.72 -15.53
CA SER A 420 -4.68 -21.79 -16.93
C SER A 420 -3.94 -20.52 -17.32
N LEU A 421 -2.72 -20.70 -17.82
CA LEU A 421 -1.78 -19.65 -18.21
C LEU A 421 -1.27 -19.94 -19.64
N SER A 422 -2.21 -20.02 -20.59
CA SER A 422 -1.96 -20.52 -21.95
C SER A 422 -0.94 -19.70 -22.76
N LYS A 423 -0.78 -18.40 -22.42
CA LYS A 423 0.14 -17.48 -23.09
C LYS A 423 1.48 -17.31 -22.35
N VAL A 424 1.59 -17.79 -21.12
CA VAL A 424 2.79 -17.58 -20.28
C VAL A 424 3.97 -18.40 -20.77
N LYS A 425 5.08 -17.75 -20.96
CA LYS A 425 6.36 -18.36 -21.37
C LYS A 425 7.33 -18.53 -20.21
N GLU A 426 7.23 -17.70 -19.17
CA GLU A 426 8.14 -17.66 -18.03
C GLU A 426 7.37 -17.48 -16.73
N LEU A 427 7.83 -18.14 -15.68
CA LEU A 427 7.33 -17.99 -14.32
C LEU A 427 8.44 -17.46 -13.42
N GLY A 428 8.13 -16.44 -12.64
CA GLY A 428 9.01 -15.89 -11.63
C GLY A 428 9.26 -16.87 -10.47
N SER A 429 10.31 -16.62 -9.71
CA SER A 429 10.69 -17.43 -8.55
C SER A 429 9.55 -17.52 -7.53
N SER A 430 9.34 -18.73 -6.99
CA SER A 430 8.32 -18.97 -5.94
C SER A 430 6.89 -18.61 -6.35
N ALA A 431 6.60 -18.47 -7.66
CA ALA A 431 5.30 -17.97 -8.13
C ALA A 431 4.10 -18.75 -7.58
N PHE A 432 4.24 -20.05 -7.33
CA PHE A 432 3.20 -20.94 -6.76
C PHE A 432 3.65 -21.65 -5.48
N PHE A 433 4.69 -21.13 -4.80
CA PHE A 433 5.15 -21.75 -3.56
C PHE A 433 3.99 -21.93 -2.57
N ASN A 434 3.88 -23.13 -1.98
CA ASN A 434 2.89 -23.46 -0.95
C ASN A 434 1.40 -23.31 -1.39
N CYS A 435 1.11 -23.46 -2.71
CA CYS A 435 -0.26 -23.60 -3.21
C CYS A 435 -0.77 -25.02 -2.96
N THR A 436 -1.09 -25.33 -1.70
CA THR A 436 -1.30 -26.71 -1.22
C THR A 436 -2.49 -27.43 -1.87
N ASN A 437 -3.50 -26.71 -2.36
CA ASN A 437 -4.65 -27.29 -3.07
C ASN A 437 -4.50 -27.30 -4.60
N LEU A 438 -3.41 -26.75 -5.15
CA LEU A 438 -3.20 -26.68 -6.58
C LEU A 438 -3.01 -28.09 -7.17
N SER A 439 -3.98 -28.53 -7.93
CA SER A 439 -3.99 -29.89 -8.51
C SER A 439 -3.64 -29.90 -10.01
N THR A 440 -4.00 -28.84 -10.72
CA THR A 440 -3.80 -28.74 -12.17
C THR A 440 -3.27 -27.37 -12.56
N VAL A 441 -2.20 -27.37 -13.33
CA VAL A 441 -1.61 -26.16 -13.91
C VAL A 441 -1.46 -26.37 -15.40
N ASN A 442 -2.11 -25.53 -16.20
CA ASN A 442 -2.03 -25.57 -17.65
C ASN A 442 -1.13 -24.43 -18.15
N ILE A 443 0.10 -24.72 -18.52
CA ILE A 443 1.10 -23.76 -19.05
C ILE A 443 1.81 -24.35 -20.26
N PRO A 444 1.12 -24.52 -21.40
CA PRO A 444 1.67 -25.26 -22.54
C PRO A 444 2.90 -24.59 -23.18
N LYS A 445 3.01 -23.26 -23.08
CA LYS A 445 4.09 -22.46 -23.70
C LYS A 445 5.27 -22.16 -22.76
N LEU A 446 5.30 -22.73 -21.56
CA LEU A 446 6.33 -22.47 -20.57
C LEU A 446 7.73 -22.84 -21.09
N LYS A 447 8.63 -21.86 -21.10
CA LYS A 447 10.04 -22.01 -21.52
C LYS A 447 11.02 -21.95 -20.33
N LYS A 448 10.72 -21.15 -19.31
CA LYS A 448 11.67 -20.86 -18.23
C LYS A 448 10.97 -20.76 -16.86
N LEU A 449 11.59 -21.38 -15.87
CA LEU A 449 11.35 -21.16 -14.46
C LEU A 449 12.52 -20.33 -13.92
N HIS A 450 12.22 -19.16 -13.37
CA HIS A 450 13.24 -18.33 -12.76
C HIS A 450 13.49 -18.82 -11.32
N SER A 451 14.73 -19.09 -11.01
CA SER A 451 15.21 -19.44 -9.66
C SER A 451 16.20 -18.38 -9.20
N SER A 452 15.75 -17.14 -9.10
CA SER A 452 16.57 -16.09 -8.51
C SER A 452 16.72 -16.32 -7.01
N ALA A 453 17.95 -16.22 -6.53
CA ALA A 453 18.23 -16.20 -5.12
C ALA A 453 17.97 -14.79 -4.60
N TRP A 454 17.12 -14.67 -3.60
CA TRP A 454 17.07 -13.44 -2.83
C TRP A 454 18.30 -13.41 -1.92
N LYS A 455 19.20 -12.48 -2.14
CA LYS A 455 20.35 -12.29 -1.28
C LYS A 455 20.01 -11.27 -0.22
N VAL A 456 20.16 -11.68 1.05
CA VAL A 456 19.94 -10.79 2.20
C VAL A 456 21.30 -10.29 2.69
N TYR A 457 21.48 -8.99 2.67
CA TYR A 457 22.68 -8.33 3.16
C TYR A 457 22.37 -7.56 4.45
N LYS A 458 23.29 -7.52 5.42
CA LYS A 458 23.24 -6.67 6.60
C LYS A 458 24.44 -5.72 6.57
N GLN A 459 24.17 -4.46 6.83
CA GLN A 459 25.23 -3.49 7.03
C GLN A 459 25.86 -3.68 8.40
N ASN A 460 27.17 -3.86 8.43
CA ASN A 460 27.96 -3.82 9.63
C ASN A 460 28.19 -2.35 10.04
N PRO A 461 28.34 -2.00 11.36
CA PRO A 461 28.68 -0.65 11.82
C PRO A 461 29.87 -0.01 11.09
N ASN A 462 30.77 -0.82 10.53
CA ASN A 462 31.93 -0.38 9.74
C ASN A 462 31.61 -0.15 8.25
N LYS A 463 30.33 0.07 7.87
CA LYS A 463 29.87 0.30 6.49
C LYS A 463 30.20 -0.83 5.47
N LYS A 464 30.62 -2.01 5.92
CA LYS A 464 30.76 -3.21 5.06
C LYS A 464 29.46 -4.02 5.09
N TYR A 465 29.01 -4.43 3.90
CA TYR A 465 27.84 -5.27 3.75
C TYR A 465 28.25 -6.74 3.82
N THR A 466 27.75 -7.45 4.82
CA THR A 466 27.94 -8.91 4.92
C THR A 466 26.64 -9.60 4.50
N LEU A 467 26.77 -10.60 3.63
CA LEU A 467 25.67 -11.50 3.28
C LEU A 467 25.30 -12.27 4.56
N ILE A 468 24.11 -11.97 5.15
CA ILE A 468 23.72 -12.53 6.45
C ILE A 468 23.13 -13.91 6.33
N GLU A 469 22.48 -14.20 5.22
CA GLU A 469 21.84 -15.48 5.01
C GLU A 469 22.07 -15.99 3.60
N THR A 470 22.30 -17.31 3.54
CA THR A 470 22.04 -18.03 2.31
C THR A 470 20.59 -17.74 1.91
N PRO A 471 20.38 -17.22 0.73
CA PRO A 471 19.07 -16.76 0.30
C PRO A 471 18.03 -17.85 0.48
N TYR A 472 16.85 -17.47 0.96
CA TYR A 472 15.69 -18.36 1.04
C TYR A 472 15.28 -18.78 -0.38
N TYR A 473 15.96 -19.80 -0.90
CA TYR A 473 15.55 -20.41 -2.17
C TYR A 473 14.25 -21.16 -1.96
N ARG A 474 13.19 -20.67 -2.58
CA ARG A 474 11.93 -21.39 -2.69
C ARG A 474 11.69 -21.73 -4.15
N GLY A 475 11.33 -22.97 -4.40
CA GLY A 475 11.01 -23.41 -5.76
C GLY A 475 9.65 -22.88 -6.23
N THR A 476 9.48 -22.76 -7.54
CA THR A 476 8.27 -22.20 -8.17
C THR A 476 6.99 -22.94 -7.75
N PHE A 477 7.02 -24.26 -7.66
CA PHE A 477 5.93 -25.13 -7.23
C PHE A 477 6.23 -25.89 -5.92
N GLU A 478 7.25 -25.48 -5.19
CA GLU A 478 7.61 -26.14 -3.92
C GLU A 478 6.40 -26.17 -2.97
N LYS A 479 6.14 -27.31 -2.35
CA LYS A 479 4.98 -27.56 -1.46
C LYS A 479 3.60 -27.50 -2.13
N CYS A 480 3.50 -27.63 -3.45
CA CYS A 480 2.23 -27.88 -4.14
C CYS A 480 1.82 -29.35 -3.95
N VAL A 481 1.44 -29.73 -2.74
CA VAL A 481 1.28 -31.13 -2.32
C VAL A 481 0.17 -31.88 -3.08
N LYS A 482 -0.81 -31.18 -3.67
CA LYS A 482 -1.87 -31.78 -4.49
C LYS A 482 -1.61 -31.76 -5.99
N LEU A 483 -0.50 -31.17 -6.45
CA LEU A 483 -0.16 -31.11 -7.88
C LEU A 483 0.07 -32.52 -8.44
N LYS A 484 -0.75 -32.91 -9.43
CA LYS A 484 -0.71 -34.26 -10.02
C LYS A 484 0.14 -34.32 -11.28
N LYS A 485 0.00 -33.35 -12.17
CA LYS A 485 0.65 -33.35 -13.48
C LYS A 485 1.01 -31.94 -13.93
N ILE A 486 2.17 -31.82 -14.54
CA ILE A 486 2.58 -30.63 -15.29
C ILE A 486 3.30 -31.09 -16.57
N THR A 487 3.00 -30.46 -17.68
CA THR A 487 3.64 -30.75 -18.97
C THR A 487 4.16 -29.47 -19.58
N SER A 488 5.44 -29.48 -19.94
CA SER A 488 6.06 -28.39 -20.70
C SER A 488 6.99 -28.99 -21.76
N SER A 489 6.63 -28.77 -23.02
CA SER A 489 7.46 -29.23 -24.16
C SER A 489 8.68 -28.34 -24.43
N SER A 490 8.72 -27.15 -23.85
CA SER A 490 9.72 -26.11 -24.16
C SER A 490 10.67 -25.77 -23.01
N LEU A 491 10.49 -26.36 -21.81
CA LEU A 491 11.24 -25.98 -20.62
C LEU A 491 12.75 -26.24 -20.77
N ALA A 492 13.55 -25.19 -20.64
CA ALA A 492 14.99 -25.22 -20.82
C ALA A 492 15.77 -25.56 -19.55
N ASN A 493 15.27 -25.16 -18.39
CA ASN A 493 15.87 -25.44 -17.09
C ASN A 493 14.81 -25.72 -16.05
N VAL A 494 15.15 -26.55 -15.06
CA VAL A 494 14.42 -26.73 -13.82
C VAL A 494 15.34 -26.24 -12.70
N GLY A 495 14.87 -25.27 -11.92
CA GLY A 495 15.68 -24.64 -10.87
C GLY A 495 15.77 -25.48 -9.58
N LYS A 496 16.49 -24.93 -8.60
CA LYS A 496 16.60 -25.50 -7.27
C LYS A 496 15.21 -25.50 -6.59
N TYR A 497 14.80 -26.64 -6.04
CA TYR A 497 13.53 -26.84 -5.32
C TYR A 497 12.24 -26.67 -6.14
N ASP A 498 12.28 -26.45 -7.45
CA ASP A 498 11.09 -26.06 -8.23
C ASP A 498 9.84 -26.93 -8.02
N PHE A 499 10.04 -28.24 -7.82
CA PHE A 499 8.96 -29.20 -7.54
C PHE A 499 9.17 -29.96 -6.24
N LYS A 500 9.99 -29.44 -5.32
CA LYS A 500 10.22 -30.10 -4.04
C LYS A 500 8.92 -30.20 -3.24
N ASP A 501 8.70 -31.32 -2.59
CA ASP A 501 7.50 -31.61 -1.79
C ASP A 501 6.17 -31.59 -2.57
N CYS A 502 6.18 -31.78 -3.90
CA CYS A 502 4.97 -32.04 -4.69
C CYS A 502 4.56 -33.52 -4.54
N THR A 503 4.13 -33.90 -3.34
CA THR A 503 3.98 -35.30 -2.92
C THR A 503 3.00 -36.12 -3.75
N ARG A 504 2.06 -35.49 -4.49
CA ARG A 504 1.12 -36.14 -5.40
C ARG A 504 1.49 -36.05 -6.87
N LEU A 505 2.65 -35.48 -7.23
CA LEU A 505 3.10 -35.43 -8.61
C LEU A 505 3.36 -36.86 -9.12
N GLU A 506 2.61 -37.30 -10.12
CA GLU A 506 2.67 -38.67 -10.67
C GLU A 506 3.57 -38.79 -11.88
N SER A 507 3.56 -37.75 -12.72
CA SER A 507 4.37 -37.74 -13.93
C SER A 507 4.84 -36.34 -14.31
N ILE A 508 6.00 -36.27 -14.99
CA ILE A 508 6.50 -35.05 -15.58
C ILE A 508 7.12 -35.33 -16.94
N THR A 509 6.86 -34.43 -17.89
CA THR A 509 7.54 -34.42 -19.20
C THR A 509 8.40 -33.17 -19.28
N LEU A 510 9.71 -33.38 -19.48
CA LEU A 510 10.72 -32.32 -19.63
C LEU A 510 11.09 -32.19 -21.11
N GLY A 511 11.04 -30.98 -21.63
CA GLY A 511 11.09 -30.68 -23.06
C GLY A 511 12.46 -30.92 -23.73
N LYS A 512 12.49 -30.74 -25.06
CA LYS A 512 13.69 -30.94 -25.92
C LYS A 512 14.84 -29.96 -25.59
N ASN A 513 14.55 -28.83 -24.96
CA ASN A 513 15.51 -27.79 -24.64
C ASN A 513 16.09 -27.85 -23.22
N LEU A 514 15.74 -28.87 -22.43
CA LEU A 514 16.23 -28.99 -21.05
C LEU A 514 17.76 -29.15 -21.02
N LYS A 515 18.44 -28.23 -20.34
CA LYS A 515 19.91 -28.19 -20.18
C LYS A 515 20.33 -28.63 -18.78
N SER A 516 19.55 -28.30 -17.75
CA SER A 516 19.88 -28.57 -16.36
C SER A 516 18.65 -28.84 -15.48
N ILE A 517 18.89 -29.57 -14.39
CA ILE A 517 17.95 -29.82 -13.29
C ILE A 517 18.68 -29.42 -12.01
N GLY A 518 18.10 -28.53 -11.22
CA GLY A 518 18.68 -27.95 -10.01
C GLY A 518 18.70 -28.91 -8.81
N ASN A 519 19.37 -28.49 -7.74
CA ASN A 519 19.46 -29.26 -6.50
C ASN A 519 18.06 -29.46 -5.90
N SER A 520 17.78 -30.69 -5.46
CA SER A 520 16.52 -31.09 -4.83
C SER A 520 15.26 -30.72 -5.63
N ALA A 521 15.36 -30.54 -6.95
CA ALA A 521 14.27 -30.06 -7.79
C ALA A 521 12.98 -30.89 -7.69
N PHE A 522 13.09 -32.22 -7.54
CA PHE A 522 11.98 -33.16 -7.35
C PHE A 522 12.08 -33.93 -6.04
N ASN A 523 12.81 -33.42 -5.07
CA ASN A 523 12.96 -34.10 -3.78
C ASN A 523 11.60 -34.28 -3.10
N ASN A 524 11.39 -35.46 -2.49
CA ASN A 524 10.19 -35.84 -1.75
C ASN A 524 8.90 -35.90 -2.60
N ASN A 525 9.01 -36.19 -3.90
CA ASN A 525 7.87 -36.45 -4.80
C ASN A 525 7.50 -37.95 -4.78
N ARG A 526 6.99 -38.42 -3.64
CA ARG A 526 6.81 -39.86 -3.33
C ARG A 526 5.92 -40.62 -4.32
N LYS A 527 5.05 -39.91 -5.10
CA LYS A 527 4.19 -40.51 -6.14
C LYS A 527 4.72 -40.32 -7.55
N LEU A 528 5.92 -39.79 -7.76
CA LEU A 528 6.48 -39.55 -9.10
C LEU A 528 6.91 -40.90 -9.74
N LYS A 529 5.98 -41.45 -10.52
CA LYS A 529 6.13 -42.77 -11.18
C LYS A 529 6.77 -42.65 -12.57
N SER A 530 6.65 -41.51 -13.25
CA SER A 530 7.12 -41.35 -14.64
C SER A 530 7.81 -40.02 -14.85
N VAL A 531 9.04 -40.07 -15.33
CA VAL A 531 9.85 -38.91 -15.74
C VAL A 531 10.26 -39.07 -17.19
N ASN A 532 9.72 -38.26 -18.09
CA ASN A 532 10.04 -38.30 -19.51
C ASN A 532 10.95 -37.13 -19.87
N ILE A 533 12.22 -37.40 -20.20
CA ILE A 533 13.23 -36.42 -20.59
C ILE A 533 13.44 -36.50 -22.10
N LYS A 534 12.87 -35.54 -22.84
CA LYS A 534 12.97 -35.48 -24.32
C LYS A 534 14.26 -34.84 -24.81
N SER A 535 15.02 -34.18 -23.93
CA SER A 535 16.23 -33.45 -24.30
C SER A 535 17.42 -34.37 -24.50
N THR A 536 18.23 -34.09 -25.53
CA THR A 536 19.59 -34.61 -25.71
C THR A 536 20.66 -33.68 -25.13
N LYS A 537 20.24 -32.49 -24.61
CA LYS A 537 21.13 -31.39 -24.18
C LYS A 537 21.36 -31.37 -22.65
N LEU A 538 20.76 -32.26 -21.88
CA LEU A 538 20.90 -32.29 -20.43
C LEU A 538 22.37 -32.57 -20.04
N SER A 539 23.01 -31.58 -19.40
CA SER A 539 24.39 -31.64 -18.96
C SER A 539 24.56 -31.72 -17.46
N LYS A 540 23.60 -31.22 -16.69
CA LYS A 540 23.69 -31.13 -15.21
C LYS A 540 22.41 -31.62 -14.54
N VAL A 541 22.60 -32.47 -13.52
CA VAL A 541 21.56 -32.87 -12.55
C VAL A 541 22.12 -32.54 -11.16
N GLY A 542 21.42 -31.72 -10.41
CA GLY A 542 21.86 -31.23 -9.10
C GLY A 542 21.77 -32.29 -7.99
N LYS A 543 22.43 -32.00 -6.87
CA LYS A 543 22.46 -32.87 -5.69
C LYS A 543 21.04 -33.17 -5.20
N SER A 544 20.72 -34.46 -4.99
CA SER A 544 19.43 -34.94 -4.47
C SER A 544 18.22 -34.53 -5.30
N ALA A 545 18.38 -34.21 -6.60
CA ALA A 545 17.30 -33.74 -7.48
C ALA A 545 16.10 -34.71 -7.52
N PHE A 546 16.34 -36.02 -7.42
CA PHE A 546 15.33 -37.09 -7.46
C PHE A 546 15.32 -37.93 -6.17
N SER A 547 15.84 -37.41 -5.06
CA SER A 547 15.79 -38.13 -3.78
C SER A 547 14.36 -38.23 -3.28
N LYS A 548 14.02 -39.39 -2.65
CA LYS A 548 12.69 -39.66 -2.10
C LYS A 548 11.53 -39.57 -3.11
N ILE A 549 11.77 -39.90 -4.39
CA ILE A 549 10.70 -40.14 -5.37
C ILE A 549 10.18 -41.58 -5.23
N TYR A 550 9.17 -41.97 -6.03
CA TYR A 550 8.66 -43.35 -6.07
C TYR A 550 9.80 -44.34 -6.39
N SER A 551 9.96 -45.37 -5.57
CA SER A 551 11.11 -46.28 -5.64
C SER A 551 11.25 -47.03 -6.97
N LYS A 552 10.13 -47.34 -7.66
CA LYS A 552 10.08 -48.03 -8.95
C LYS A 552 9.80 -47.05 -10.12
N ALA A 553 10.18 -45.77 -10.01
CA ALA A 553 9.92 -44.78 -11.05
C ALA A 553 10.58 -45.15 -12.39
N LYS A 554 9.90 -44.82 -13.50
CA LYS A 554 10.36 -45.03 -14.87
C LYS A 554 10.92 -43.71 -15.42
N PHE A 555 12.18 -43.71 -15.87
CA PHE A 555 12.82 -42.61 -16.60
C PHE A 555 12.88 -42.94 -18.07
N THR A 556 12.10 -42.26 -18.91
CA THR A 556 12.20 -42.36 -20.37
C THR A 556 13.18 -41.31 -20.86
N VAL A 557 14.24 -41.73 -21.56
CA VAL A 557 15.34 -40.86 -22.00
C VAL A 557 15.74 -41.16 -23.43
N PRO A 558 16.37 -40.22 -24.17
CA PRO A 558 16.85 -40.48 -25.53
C PRO A 558 17.86 -41.63 -25.56
N LYS A 559 17.72 -42.55 -26.52
CA LYS A 559 18.57 -43.74 -26.67
C LYS A 559 20.07 -43.37 -26.68
N SER A 560 20.48 -42.35 -27.42
CA SER A 560 21.87 -41.86 -27.50
C SER A 560 22.43 -41.29 -26.18
N LYS A 561 21.58 -40.99 -25.18
CA LYS A 561 21.98 -40.39 -23.89
C LYS A 561 21.75 -41.29 -22.69
N LEU A 562 21.29 -42.52 -22.90
CA LEU A 562 20.89 -43.44 -21.81
C LEU A 562 21.99 -43.60 -20.74
N LYS A 563 23.23 -43.97 -21.15
CA LYS A 563 24.38 -44.19 -20.25
C LYS A 563 24.69 -42.94 -19.42
N LYS A 564 24.77 -41.77 -20.09
CA LYS A 564 25.08 -40.49 -19.47
C LYS A 564 23.98 -40.10 -18.45
N TYR A 565 22.72 -40.15 -18.85
CA TYR A 565 21.62 -39.69 -17.98
C TYR A 565 21.39 -40.64 -16.81
N LYS A 566 21.56 -41.95 -17.01
CA LYS A 566 21.52 -42.94 -15.92
C LYS A 566 22.56 -42.60 -14.85
N LYS A 567 23.81 -42.26 -15.23
CA LYS A 567 24.89 -41.83 -14.32
C LYS A 567 24.48 -40.55 -13.56
N LEU A 568 24.07 -39.47 -14.26
CA LEU A 568 23.71 -38.20 -13.65
C LEU A 568 22.54 -38.32 -12.68
N ILE A 569 21.48 -39.06 -13.04
CA ILE A 569 20.26 -39.22 -12.24
C ILE A 569 20.51 -40.07 -10.99
N LYS A 570 21.31 -41.14 -11.09
CA LYS A 570 21.60 -42.00 -9.95
C LYS A 570 22.65 -41.40 -9.02
N SER A 571 23.77 -40.88 -9.52
CA SER A 571 24.87 -40.39 -8.69
C SER A 571 24.55 -39.06 -8.04
N ASN A 572 24.38 -38.00 -8.85
CA ASN A 572 24.10 -36.65 -8.32
C ASN A 572 22.64 -36.48 -7.89
N GLY A 573 21.71 -36.94 -8.74
CA GLY A 573 20.28 -36.84 -8.52
C GLY A 573 19.76 -37.68 -7.38
N LYS A 574 20.53 -38.67 -6.90
CA LYS A 574 20.16 -39.60 -5.80
C LYS A 574 18.77 -40.25 -6.00
N ALA A 575 18.46 -40.65 -7.26
CA ALA A 575 17.26 -41.43 -7.49
C ALA A 575 17.34 -42.80 -6.80
N PRO A 576 16.22 -43.38 -6.33
CA PRO A 576 16.18 -44.69 -5.68
C PRO A 576 16.86 -45.79 -6.51
N LYS A 577 17.39 -46.82 -5.84
CA LYS A 577 18.11 -47.92 -6.51
C LYS A 577 17.28 -48.63 -7.59
N ASN A 578 15.96 -48.83 -7.34
CA ASN A 578 15.07 -49.65 -8.18
C ASN A 578 14.39 -48.88 -9.33
N VAL A 579 14.80 -47.65 -9.64
CA VAL A 579 14.25 -46.93 -10.78
C VAL A 579 14.63 -47.60 -12.10
N LYS A 580 13.71 -47.61 -13.05
CA LYS A 580 13.89 -48.20 -14.40
C LYS A 580 14.22 -47.09 -15.42
N PHE A 581 15.13 -47.38 -16.34
CA PHE A 581 15.45 -46.51 -17.46
C PHE A 581 14.97 -47.15 -18.77
N ILE A 582 14.26 -46.38 -19.58
CA ILE A 582 13.71 -46.78 -20.86
C ILE A 582 14.33 -45.87 -21.94
N ALA A 583 14.98 -46.46 -22.93
CA ALA A 583 15.49 -45.76 -24.09
C ALA A 583 14.35 -45.54 -25.11
N LYS A 584 14.21 -44.34 -25.60
CA LYS A 584 13.26 -43.99 -26.66
C LYS A 584 13.90 -43.13 -27.75
#